data_14a493a682dc1baefa96319b7b2baa71
#
_entry.id   14a493a682dc1baefa96319b7b2baa71
#
_cell.length_a   1.000
_cell.length_b   1.000
_cell.length_c   1.000
_cell.angle_alpha   90.00
_cell.angle_beta   90.00
_cell.angle_gamma   90.00
#
_symmetry.space_group_name_H-M   'P 1'
#
loop_
_entity.id
_entity.type
_entity.pdbx_description
1 polymer ?
#
loop_
_entity_poly.entity_id
_entity_poly.type
_entity_poly.pdbx_seq_one_letter_code
_entity_poly.pdbx_strand_id
1 'polypeptide(L)'
;MKKKAYHPDCRYLNPRFTFDGLYWYISVGIEVDDNIIIPSNEGIGIDLGIKDLAVCSDEHTYKNINKTQTVKNIEKRKRRLQRSISRRYEKNKKGDRYCKTSNIIKREKEFLKVMKRLTNIRQNYLHQTTSEIIKRKPSFICIEDLNVSGMMKNRCLSKAIQQQSFYEFRRQIAYKCKWNNILLVIADRFFPSSKLCSCCGKIKKDLKLADRVYKCKCGNVIDRDFQASLNLKQYGENVVKQ
;
A
#
# COMPACT_ATOMS: atom_id res chain seq x y z
N MET A 1 -18.63 12.54 -18.09
CA MET A 1 -17.80 12.48 -19.31
C MET A 1 -16.47 11.83 -18.98
N LYS A 2 -16.12 10.69 -19.61
CA LYS A 2 -14.79 10.11 -19.49
C LYS A 2 -13.82 10.99 -20.28
N LYS A 3 -12.83 11.57 -19.60
CA LYS A 3 -11.77 12.32 -20.29
C LYS A 3 -11.05 11.36 -21.25
N LYS A 4 -11.00 11.70 -22.53
CA LYS A 4 -10.18 10.99 -23.50
C LYS A 4 -8.72 11.19 -23.09
N ALA A 5 -8.05 10.11 -22.70
CA ALA A 5 -6.59 10.11 -22.52
C ALA A 5 -5.96 10.02 -23.93
N TYR A 6 -6.02 11.12 -24.67
CA TYR A 6 -5.38 11.25 -25.99
C TYR A 6 -4.25 12.26 -25.85
N HIS A 7 -3.03 11.81 -26.11
CA HIS A 7 -1.83 12.63 -26.20
C HIS A 7 -1.41 12.67 -27.66
N PRO A 8 -1.76 13.72 -28.41
CA PRO A 8 -1.55 13.78 -29.87
C PRO A 8 -0.09 13.69 -30.30
N ASP A 9 0.82 14.16 -29.42
CA ASP A 9 2.26 14.27 -29.72
C ASP A 9 3.08 13.11 -29.16
N CYS A 10 2.46 12.04 -28.65
CA CYS A 10 3.15 10.91 -28.07
C CYS A 10 3.16 9.69 -29.00
N ARG A 11 4.28 8.99 -29.05
CA ARG A 11 4.36 7.68 -29.69
C ARG A 11 3.69 6.61 -28.82
N TYR A 12 2.73 5.90 -29.40
CA TYR A 12 2.02 4.81 -28.76
C TYR A 12 2.74 3.48 -28.98
N LEU A 13 2.97 2.74 -27.88
CA LEU A 13 3.75 1.51 -27.88
C LEU A 13 2.92 0.33 -27.34
N ASN A 14 3.11 -0.83 -27.95
CA ASN A 14 2.67 -2.15 -27.44
C ASN A 14 1.23 -2.17 -26.90
N PRO A 15 0.19 -1.95 -27.70
CA PRO A 15 -1.18 -2.04 -27.23
C PRO A 15 -1.51 -3.47 -26.79
N ARG A 16 -2.12 -3.60 -25.61
CA ARG A 16 -2.53 -4.89 -25.03
C ARG A 16 -4.01 -4.87 -24.70
N PHE A 17 -4.71 -5.93 -25.11
CA PHE A 17 -6.09 -6.17 -24.73
C PHE A 17 -6.13 -7.16 -23.57
N THR A 18 -6.86 -6.83 -22.52
CA THR A 18 -7.06 -7.71 -21.36
C THR A 18 -8.52 -7.75 -20.94
N PHE A 19 -8.98 -8.91 -20.50
CA PHE A 19 -10.33 -9.10 -19.95
C PHE A 19 -10.24 -9.56 -18.50
N ASP A 20 -10.91 -8.85 -17.59
CA ASP A 20 -10.88 -9.14 -16.16
C ASP A 20 -12.08 -9.98 -15.64
N GLY A 21 -12.83 -10.57 -16.57
CA GLY A 21 -14.07 -11.30 -16.27
C GLY A 21 -15.32 -10.42 -16.28
N LEU A 22 -15.17 -9.08 -16.36
CA LEU A 22 -16.27 -8.10 -16.40
C LEU A 22 -16.14 -7.10 -17.54
N TYR A 23 -14.92 -6.62 -17.77
CA TYR A 23 -14.63 -5.53 -18.72
C TYR A 23 -13.40 -5.84 -19.56
N TRP A 24 -13.42 -5.37 -20.79
CA TRP A 24 -12.24 -5.31 -21.64
C TRP A 24 -11.46 -4.03 -21.39
N TYR A 25 -10.14 -4.13 -21.39
CA TYR A 25 -9.21 -3.01 -21.24
C TYR A 25 -8.24 -2.99 -22.40
N ILE A 26 -7.92 -1.79 -22.85
CA ILE A 26 -6.79 -1.53 -23.75
C ILE A 26 -5.74 -0.80 -22.89
N SER A 27 -4.53 -1.33 -22.84
CA SER A 27 -3.36 -0.70 -22.24
C SER A 27 -2.38 -0.36 -23.34
N VAL A 28 -1.92 0.88 -23.36
CA VAL A 28 -0.98 1.38 -24.37
C VAL A 28 0.16 2.06 -23.62
N GLY A 29 1.39 1.75 -23.97
CA GLY A 29 2.56 2.52 -23.54
C GLY A 29 2.61 3.86 -24.27
N ILE A 30 3.07 4.90 -23.59
CA ILE A 30 3.39 6.20 -24.18
C ILE A 30 4.80 6.58 -23.78
N GLU A 31 5.53 7.18 -24.71
CA GLU A 31 6.80 7.85 -24.41
C GLU A 31 6.47 9.23 -23.86
N VAL A 32 7.07 9.56 -22.73
CA VAL A 32 6.93 10.88 -22.07
C VAL A 32 8.32 11.35 -21.69
N ASP A 33 8.60 12.63 -21.94
CA ASP A 33 9.86 13.24 -21.52
C ASP A 33 9.98 13.23 -19.99
N ASP A 34 11.19 13.05 -19.50
CA ASP A 34 11.49 13.08 -18.07
C ASP A 34 11.22 14.48 -17.50
N ASN A 35 10.30 14.56 -16.56
CA ASN A 35 10.08 15.79 -15.81
C ASN A 35 11.21 15.99 -14.79
N ILE A 36 12.10 16.93 -15.04
CA ILE A 36 13.12 17.35 -14.07
C ILE A 36 12.41 18.15 -12.97
N ILE A 37 12.10 17.49 -11.86
CA ILE A 37 11.60 18.15 -10.66
C ILE A 37 12.81 18.48 -9.77
N ILE A 38 12.93 19.75 -9.39
CA ILE A 38 13.91 20.17 -8.37
C ILE A 38 13.35 19.76 -7.02
N PRO A 39 13.97 18.81 -6.30
CA PRO A 39 13.52 18.39 -4.99
C PRO A 39 13.62 19.52 -3.96
N SER A 40 12.80 19.47 -2.92
CA SER A 40 12.99 20.30 -1.72
C SER A 40 14.22 19.83 -0.94
N ASN A 41 14.69 20.65 0.00
CA ASN A 41 15.93 20.35 0.73
C ASN A 41 15.76 19.23 1.78
N GLU A 42 14.56 18.83 2.12
CA GLU A 42 14.32 17.86 3.20
C GLU A 42 13.87 16.48 2.68
N GLY A 43 14.43 15.44 3.29
CA GLY A 43 13.99 14.08 3.07
C GLY A 43 12.81 13.67 3.95
N ILE A 44 12.12 12.61 3.58
CA ILE A 44 10.98 12.04 4.33
C ILE A 44 11.28 10.58 4.70
N GLY A 45 11.20 10.25 5.99
CA GLY A 45 11.14 8.87 6.49
C GLY A 45 9.69 8.40 6.59
N ILE A 46 9.40 7.17 6.19
CA ILE A 46 8.05 6.61 6.19
C ILE A 46 8.03 5.26 6.89
N ASP A 47 7.30 5.18 8.00
CA ASP A 47 6.97 3.93 8.67
C ASP A 47 5.65 3.36 8.12
N LEU A 48 5.65 2.05 7.78
CA LEU A 48 4.49 1.35 7.23
C LEU A 48 3.85 0.44 8.27
N GLY A 49 2.56 0.62 8.53
CA GLY A 49 1.88 -0.09 9.59
C GLY A 49 0.51 -0.69 9.24
N ILE A 50 0.01 -1.55 10.14
CA ILE A 50 -1.35 -2.11 10.06
C ILE A 50 -2.38 -1.16 10.71
N LYS A 51 -1.98 -0.39 11.72
CA LYS A 51 -2.85 0.58 12.39
C LYS A 51 -3.19 1.73 11.44
N ASP A 52 -2.19 2.37 10.96
CA ASP A 52 -2.20 3.37 9.89
C ASP A 52 -1.42 2.79 8.70
N LEU A 53 -1.69 3.25 7.48
CA LEU A 53 -1.01 2.76 6.29
C LEU A 53 0.45 3.21 6.27
N ALA A 54 0.66 4.51 6.54
CA ALA A 54 1.96 5.12 6.56
C ALA A 54 1.98 6.30 7.54
N VAL A 55 3.06 6.41 8.31
CA VAL A 55 3.36 7.55 9.17
C VAL A 55 4.64 8.18 8.65
N CYS A 56 4.58 9.47 8.30
CA CYS A 56 5.69 10.22 7.72
C CYS A 56 6.36 11.09 8.78
N SER A 57 7.66 11.33 8.63
CA SER A 57 8.46 12.16 9.54
C SER A 57 8.10 13.66 9.50
N ASP A 58 7.31 14.08 8.52
CA ASP A 58 6.74 15.41 8.38
C ASP A 58 5.33 15.53 9.02
N GLU A 59 5.04 14.69 10.02
CA GLU A 59 3.79 14.63 10.80
C GLU A 59 2.54 14.16 10.02
N HIS A 60 2.66 13.88 8.74
CA HIS A 60 1.53 13.37 7.98
C HIS A 60 1.30 11.88 8.25
N THR A 61 0.03 11.53 8.53
CA THR A 61 -0.38 10.15 8.80
C THR A 61 -1.49 9.73 7.85
N TYR A 62 -1.26 8.66 7.10
CA TYR A 62 -2.24 8.05 6.19
C TYR A 62 -2.95 6.90 6.88
N LYS A 63 -4.23 7.07 7.10
CA LYS A 63 -5.06 6.10 7.82
C LYS A 63 -5.26 4.81 7.02
N ASN A 64 -5.52 3.71 7.73
CA ASN A 64 -5.85 2.44 7.08
C ASN A 64 -7.25 2.47 6.49
N ILE A 65 -7.36 2.54 5.16
CA ILE A 65 -8.64 2.57 4.42
C ILE A 65 -9.52 1.34 4.71
N ASN A 66 -8.92 0.20 5.04
CA ASN A 66 -9.63 -1.04 5.33
C ASN A 66 -10.44 -0.98 6.64
N LYS A 67 -10.15 -0.02 7.51
CA LYS A 67 -10.90 0.22 8.76
C LYS A 67 -12.15 1.08 8.55
N THR A 68 -12.34 1.69 7.38
CA THR A 68 -13.51 2.51 7.09
C THR A 68 -14.78 1.70 7.02
N GLN A 69 -15.91 2.32 7.41
CA GLN A 69 -17.21 1.64 7.40
C GLN A 69 -17.61 1.20 5.98
N THR A 70 -17.26 2.00 4.97
CA THR A 70 -17.51 1.66 3.56
C THR A 70 -16.85 0.35 3.16
N VAL A 71 -15.53 0.19 3.43
CA VAL A 71 -14.80 -1.04 3.09
C VAL A 71 -15.32 -2.22 3.90
N LYS A 72 -15.60 -2.04 5.20
CA LYS A 72 -16.19 -3.08 6.05
C LYS A 72 -17.53 -3.58 5.51
N ASN A 73 -18.40 -2.68 5.05
CA ASN A 73 -19.71 -3.04 4.48
C ASN A 73 -19.56 -3.83 3.17
N ILE A 74 -18.64 -3.41 2.29
CA ILE A 74 -18.37 -4.13 1.05
C ILE A 74 -17.77 -5.52 1.34
N GLU A 75 -16.87 -5.64 2.31
CA GLU A 75 -16.32 -6.93 2.77
C GLU A 75 -17.41 -7.86 3.34
N LYS A 76 -18.39 -7.32 4.09
CA LYS A 76 -19.55 -8.09 4.56
C LYS A 76 -20.39 -8.59 3.37
N ARG A 77 -20.65 -7.71 2.37
CA ARG A 77 -21.39 -8.09 1.15
C ARG A 77 -20.66 -9.19 0.38
N LYS A 78 -19.33 -9.05 0.19
CA LYS A 78 -18.47 -10.04 -0.45
C LYS A 78 -18.65 -11.43 0.20
N ARG A 79 -18.54 -11.51 1.54
CA ARG A 79 -18.69 -12.78 2.27
C ARG A 79 -20.07 -13.37 2.14
N ARG A 80 -21.14 -12.56 2.14
CA ARG A 80 -22.53 -13.04 1.93
C ARG A 80 -22.70 -13.65 0.54
N LEU A 81 -22.19 -12.99 -0.49
CA LEU A 81 -22.22 -13.50 -1.86
C LEU A 81 -21.44 -14.80 -2.00
N GLN A 82 -20.24 -14.87 -1.46
CA GLN A 82 -19.41 -16.07 -1.49
C GLN A 82 -20.13 -17.27 -0.86
N ARG A 83 -20.72 -17.09 0.34
CA ARG A 83 -21.51 -18.14 1.01
C ARG A 83 -22.75 -18.54 0.21
N SER A 84 -23.42 -17.57 -0.45
CA SER A 84 -24.59 -17.84 -1.31
C SER A 84 -24.19 -18.67 -2.53
N ILE A 85 -23.05 -18.36 -3.16
CA ILE A 85 -22.52 -19.09 -4.30
C ILE A 85 -22.18 -20.53 -3.89
N SER A 86 -21.41 -20.71 -2.81
CA SER A 86 -21.03 -22.04 -2.31
C SER A 86 -22.25 -22.92 -2.04
N ARG A 87 -23.25 -22.37 -1.34
CA ARG A 87 -24.50 -23.12 -1.06
C ARG A 87 -25.28 -23.51 -2.33
N ARG A 88 -25.23 -22.67 -3.38
CA ARG A 88 -25.88 -22.98 -4.66
C ARG A 88 -25.13 -24.06 -5.42
N TYR A 89 -23.82 -24.07 -5.38
CA TYR A 89 -23.02 -25.15 -5.96
C TYR A 89 -23.34 -26.47 -5.28
N GLU A 90 -23.36 -26.52 -3.94
CA GLU A 90 -23.73 -27.74 -3.19
C GLU A 90 -25.12 -28.25 -3.57
N LYS A 91 -26.13 -27.38 -3.68
CA LYS A 91 -27.50 -27.75 -4.08
C LYS A 91 -27.60 -28.24 -5.53
N ASN A 92 -26.65 -27.90 -6.40
CA ASN A 92 -26.63 -28.30 -7.81
C ASN A 92 -25.55 -29.34 -8.11
N LYS A 93 -25.08 -30.04 -7.09
CA LYS A 93 -24.17 -31.16 -7.25
C LYS A 93 -24.90 -32.36 -7.86
N LYS A 94 -24.30 -32.98 -8.92
CA LYS A 94 -24.78 -34.21 -9.56
C LYS A 94 -23.69 -35.25 -9.46
N GLY A 95 -23.83 -36.21 -8.56
CA GLY A 95 -22.74 -37.14 -8.20
C GLY A 95 -21.54 -36.32 -7.67
N ASP A 96 -20.37 -36.54 -8.24
CA ASP A 96 -19.13 -35.82 -7.83
C ASP A 96 -18.91 -34.50 -8.59
N ARG A 97 -19.80 -34.10 -9.49
CA ARG A 97 -19.63 -32.91 -10.33
C ARG A 97 -20.54 -31.76 -9.88
N TYR A 98 -19.97 -30.56 -9.82
CA TYR A 98 -20.73 -29.33 -9.60
C TYR A 98 -21.29 -28.80 -10.91
N CYS A 99 -22.61 -28.59 -10.98
CA CYS A 99 -23.28 -28.03 -12.15
C CYS A 99 -23.42 -26.52 -12.04
N LYS A 100 -22.98 -25.80 -13.06
CA LYS A 100 -23.06 -24.34 -13.13
C LYS A 100 -24.37 -23.92 -13.78
N THR A 101 -25.28 -23.35 -12.99
CA THR A 101 -26.58 -22.83 -13.47
C THR A 101 -26.50 -21.36 -13.81
N SER A 102 -27.43 -20.82 -14.61
CA SER A 102 -27.52 -19.40 -14.95
C SER A 102 -27.62 -18.51 -13.72
N ASN A 103 -28.29 -18.98 -12.65
CA ASN A 103 -28.37 -18.26 -11.38
C ASN A 103 -27.02 -18.20 -10.64
N ILE A 104 -26.20 -19.24 -10.73
CA ILE A 104 -24.84 -19.25 -10.19
C ILE A 104 -23.99 -18.23 -10.96
N ILE A 105 -24.03 -18.25 -12.31
CA ILE A 105 -23.31 -17.32 -13.16
C ILE A 105 -23.65 -15.85 -12.83
N LYS A 106 -24.94 -15.53 -12.64
CA LYS A 106 -25.37 -14.19 -12.23
C LYS A 106 -24.76 -13.76 -10.89
N ARG A 107 -24.73 -14.66 -9.90
CA ARG A 107 -24.16 -14.38 -8.57
C ARG A 107 -22.65 -14.27 -8.61
N GLU A 108 -21.96 -15.07 -9.41
CA GLU A 108 -20.51 -14.93 -9.64
C GLU A 108 -20.16 -13.57 -10.26
N LYS A 109 -20.90 -13.12 -11.28
CA LYS A 109 -20.73 -11.79 -11.85
C LYS A 109 -20.93 -10.68 -10.82
N GLU A 110 -21.91 -10.81 -9.93
CA GLU A 110 -22.13 -9.87 -8.84
C GLU A 110 -20.94 -9.88 -7.84
N PHE A 111 -20.46 -11.07 -7.48
CA PHE A 111 -19.28 -11.24 -6.62
C PHE A 111 -18.03 -10.59 -7.24
N LEU A 112 -17.78 -10.81 -8.53
CA LEU A 112 -16.66 -10.18 -9.26
C LEU A 112 -16.76 -8.65 -9.24
N LYS A 113 -17.95 -8.07 -9.42
CA LYS A 113 -18.17 -6.61 -9.32
C LYS A 113 -17.80 -6.08 -7.93
N VAL A 114 -18.18 -6.79 -6.87
CA VAL A 114 -17.86 -6.42 -5.49
C VAL A 114 -16.36 -6.53 -5.21
N MET A 115 -15.71 -7.60 -5.69
CA MET A 115 -14.26 -7.79 -5.61
C MET A 115 -13.51 -6.67 -6.31
N LYS A 116 -13.90 -6.35 -7.54
CA LYS A 116 -13.31 -5.27 -8.34
C LYS A 116 -13.44 -3.92 -7.63
N ARG A 117 -14.60 -3.63 -7.03
CA ARG A 117 -14.81 -2.40 -6.26
C ARG A 117 -13.86 -2.30 -5.08
N LEU A 118 -13.66 -3.38 -4.31
CA LEU A 118 -12.69 -3.41 -3.20
C LEU A 118 -11.27 -3.16 -3.67
N THR A 119 -10.86 -3.84 -4.73
CA THR A 119 -9.54 -3.67 -5.33
C THR A 119 -9.32 -2.23 -5.79
N ASN A 120 -10.30 -1.65 -6.50
CA ASN A 120 -10.21 -0.29 -7.00
C ASN A 120 -10.13 0.75 -5.87
N ILE A 121 -10.89 0.59 -4.78
CA ILE A 121 -10.83 1.48 -3.62
C ILE A 121 -9.42 1.45 -3.01
N ARG A 122 -8.84 0.26 -2.81
CA ARG A 122 -7.49 0.11 -2.23
C ARG A 122 -6.42 0.68 -3.15
N GLN A 123 -6.46 0.34 -4.43
CA GLN A 123 -5.50 0.85 -5.41
C GLN A 123 -5.58 2.37 -5.55
N ASN A 124 -6.80 2.92 -5.66
CA ASN A 124 -6.98 4.37 -5.75
C ASN A 124 -6.43 5.08 -4.51
N TYR A 125 -6.68 4.54 -3.32
CA TYR A 125 -6.15 5.10 -2.08
C TYR A 125 -4.61 5.06 -2.05
N LEU A 126 -4.00 3.93 -2.42
CA LEU A 126 -2.53 3.82 -2.52
C LEU A 126 -1.96 4.83 -3.52
N HIS A 127 -2.60 4.97 -4.69
CA HIS A 127 -2.15 5.92 -5.70
C HIS A 127 -2.27 7.37 -5.22
N GLN A 128 -3.33 7.72 -4.52
CA GLN A 128 -3.52 9.06 -3.95
C GLN A 128 -2.45 9.33 -2.88
N THR A 129 -2.28 8.41 -1.91
CA THR A 129 -1.28 8.52 -0.85
C THR A 129 0.13 8.66 -1.40
N THR A 130 0.55 7.77 -2.29
CA THR A 130 1.90 7.81 -2.85
C THR A 130 2.13 9.04 -3.75
N SER A 131 1.10 9.50 -4.48
CA SER A 131 1.19 10.73 -5.27
C SER A 131 1.28 11.98 -4.39
N GLU A 132 0.58 12.00 -3.27
CA GLU A 132 0.62 13.11 -2.30
C GLU A 132 2.00 13.23 -1.65
N ILE A 133 2.61 12.10 -1.26
CA ILE A 133 3.98 12.08 -0.74
C ILE A 133 4.97 12.65 -1.78
N ILE A 134 4.90 12.20 -3.02
CA ILE A 134 5.77 12.67 -4.11
C ILE A 134 5.56 14.16 -4.43
N LYS A 135 4.32 14.65 -4.38
CA LYS A 135 4.00 16.07 -4.64
C LYS A 135 4.66 17.04 -3.67
N ARG A 136 5.09 16.60 -2.50
CA ARG A 136 5.87 17.40 -1.54
C ARG A 136 7.30 17.62 -2.01
N LYS A 137 7.74 16.93 -3.05
CA LYS A 137 9.06 17.02 -3.68
C LYS A 137 10.22 16.82 -2.68
N PRO A 138 10.22 15.76 -1.84
CA PRO A 138 11.32 15.54 -0.91
C PRO A 138 12.62 15.27 -1.68
N SER A 139 13.76 15.60 -1.07
CA SER A 139 15.08 15.27 -1.63
C SER A 139 15.33 13.76 -1.69
N PHE A 140 14.85 13.05 -0.68
CA PHE A 140 14.82 11.58 -0.66
C PHE A 140 13.62 11.08 0.12
N ILE A 141 13.27 9.82 -0.11
CA ILE A 141 12.30 9.07 0.69
C ILE A 141 13.00 7.85 1.26
N CYS A 142 12.93 7.66 2.59
CA CYS A 142 13.45 6.47 3.25
C CYS A 142 12.29 5.60 3.77
N ILE A 143 12.27 4.31 3.40
CA ILE A 143 11.27 3.32 3.84
C ILE A 143 11.95 2.05 4.35
N GLU A 144 11.26 1.28 5.20
CA GLU A 144 11.75 -0.02 5.68
C GLU A 144 11.73 -1.11 4.61
N ASP A 145 12.68 -2.06 4.68
CA ASP A 145 12.61 -3.33 3.95
C ASP A 145 11.73 -4.33 4.69
N LEU A 146 10.41 -4.19 4.59
CA LEU A 146 9.47 -5.09 5.24
C LEU A 146 9.51 -6.50 4.64
N ASN A 147 9.76 -7.51 5.48
CA ASN A 147 9.61 -8.91 5.11
C ASN A 147 8.14 -9.32 5.06
N VAL A 148 7.42 -8.85 4.04
CA VAL A 148 5.98 -9.11 3.88
C VAL A 148 5.66 -10.61 3.84
N SER A 149 6.48 -11.43 3.17
CA SER A 149 6.29 -12.88 3.09
C SER A 149 6.41 -13.55 4.47
N GLY A 150 7.38 -13.13 5.27
CA GLY A 150 7.54 -13.59 6.66
C GLY A 150 6.36 -13.17 7.54
N MET A 151 5.92 -11.93 7.43
CA MET A 151 4.77 -11.41 8.17
C MET A 151 3.45 -12.14 7.81
N MET A 152 3.28 -12.55 6.56
CA MET A 152 2.12 -13.31 6.09
C MET A 152 1.98 -14.70 6.72
N LYS A 153 3.07 -15.29 7.25
CA LYS A 153 3.02 -16.57 7.98
C LYS A 153 2.23 -16.49 9.27
N ASN A 154 2.12 -15.30 9.86
CA ASN A 154 1.27 -15.08 11.05
C ASN A 154 -0.21 -15.07 10.65
N ARG A 155 -0.94 -16.15 10.95
CA ARG A 155 -2.36 -16.32 10.59
C ARG A 155 -3.28 -15.22 11.13
N CYS A 156 -2.97 -14.64 12.29
CA CYS A 156 -3.76 -13.56 12.89
C CYS A 156 -3.63 -12.24 12.12
N LEU A 157 -2.47 -11.97 11.52
CA LEU A 157 -2.15 -10.71 10.86
C LEU A 157 -2.18 -10.79 9.33
N SER A 158 -2.05 -11.99 8.75
CA SER A 158 -1.93 -12.20 7.30
C SER A 158 -2.96 -11.47 6.47
N LYS A 159 -4.24 -11.52 6.89
CA LYS A 159 -5.32 -10.81 6.22
C LYS A 159 -5.14 -9.29 6.25
N ALA A 160 -4.74 -8.73 7.39
CA ALA A 160 -4.52 -7.29 7.53
C ALA A 160 -3.34 -6.84 6.67
N ILE A 161 -2.24 -7.60 6.68
CA ILE A 161 -1.04 -7.34 5.87
C ILE A 161 -1.37 -7.39 4.38
N GLN A 162 -2.08 -8.44 3.93
CA GLN A 162 -2.53 -8.55 2.54
C GLN A 162 -3.40 -7.36 2.12
N GLN A 163 -4.28 -6.89 2.99
CA GLN A 163 -5.18 -5.77 2.72
C GLN A 163 -4.47 -4.41 2.65
N GLN A 164 -3.33 -4.25 3.34
CA GLN A 164 -2.50 -3.03 3.28
C GLN A 164 -1.70 -2.92 1.99
N SER A 165 -1.40 -4.06 1.35
CA SER A 165 -0.68 -4.07 0.07
C SER A 165 0.68 -3.34 0.12
N PHE A 166 1.48 -3.60 1.17
CA PHE A 166 2.79 -2.95 1.39
C PHE A 166 3.74 -3.07 0.20
N TYR A 167 3.76 -4.24 -0.46
CA TYR A 167 4.56 -4.43 -1.67
C TYR A 167 4.15 -3.44 -2.78
N GLU A 168 2.84 -3.26 -2.99
CA GLU A 168 2.32 -2.34 -4.00
C GLU A 168 2.61 -0.88 -3.63
N PHE A 169 2.52 -0.52 -2.34
CA PHE A 169 2.92 0.81 -1.86
C PHE A 169 4.40 1.08 -2.21
N ARG A 170 5.31 0.15 -1.84
CA ARG A 170 6.75 0.26 -2.15
C ARG A 170 6.99 0.37 -3.66
N ARG A 171 6.32 -0.47 -4.46
CA ARG A 171 6.42 -0.44 -5.92
C ARG A 171 6.00 0.92 -6.50
N GLN A 172 4.89 1.48 -5.96
CA GLN A 172 4.41 2.78 -6.42
C GLN A 172 5.35 3.94 -6.02
N ILE A 173 5.87 3.93 -4.81
CA ILE A 173 6.90 4.90 -4.39
C ILE A 173 8.12 4.79 -5.29
N ALA A 174 8.62 3.58 -5.54
CA ALA A 174 9.84 3.36 -6.32
C ALA A 174 9.76 3.97 -7.73
N TYR A 175 8.73 3.62 -8.52
CA TYR A 175 8.64 4.18 -9.88
C TYR A 175 8.29 5.67 -9.90
N LYS A 176 7.50 6.16 -8.93
CA LYS A 176 7.18 7.59 -8.84
C LYS A 176 8.41 8.41 -8.42
N CYS A 177 9.23 7.90 -7.50
CA CYS A 177 10.52 8.52 -7.16
C CYS A 177 11.41 8.63 -8.40
N LYS A 178 11.55 7.52 -9.16
CA LYS A 178 12.32 7.50 -10.40
C LYS A 178 11.81 8.56 -11.40
N TRP A 179 10.50 8.67 -11.61
CA TRP A 179 9.90 9.64 -12.54
C TRP A 179 10.05 11.10 -12.09
N ASN A 180 10.25 11.33 -10.80
CA ASN A 180 10.32 12.68 -10.22
C ASN A 180 11.72 13.03 -9.71
N ASN A 181 12.75 12.26 -10.09
CA ASN A 181 14.13 12.45 -9.68
C ASN A 181 14.32 12.57 -8.15
N ILE A 182 13.55 11.79 -7.39
CA ILE A 182 13.62 11.70 -5.93
C ILE A 182 14.42 10.45 -5.57
N LEU A 183 15.39 10.55 -4.70
CA LEU A 183 16.17 9.41 -4.24
C LEU A 183 15.32 8.51 -3.32
N LEU A 184 15.23 7.22 -3.64
CA LEU A 184 14.60 6.24 -2.76
C LEU A 184 15.67 5.47 -1.98
N VAL A 185 15.68 5.62 -0.66
CA VAL A 185 16.53 4.87 0.27
C VAL A 185 15.68 3.77 0.90
N ILE A 186 16.21 2.55 0.93
CA ILE A 186 15.59 1.43 1.63
C ILE A 186 16.46 1.10 2.83
N ALA A 187 15.91 1.29 4.03
CA ALA A 187 16.62 1.01 5.26
C ALA A 187 16.87 -0.49 5.39
N ASP A 188 17.99 -0.84 6.03
CA ASP A 188 18.29 -2.24 6.34
C ASP A 188 17.13 -2.90 7.09
N ARG A 189 16.88 -4.18 6.77
CA ARG A 189 15.77 -4.96 7.37
C ARG A 189 15.84 -5.06 8.89
N PHE A 190 17.03 -5.03 9.45
CA PHE A 190 17.27 -5.16 10.87
C PHE A 190 17.50 -3.82 11.56
N PHE A 191 17.39 -2.71 10.83
CA PHE A 191 17.48 -1.38 11.42
C PHE A 191 16.36 -1.21 12.47
N PRO A 192 16.71 -0.90 13.73
CA PRO A 192 15.75 -0.86 14.82
C PRO A 192 14.96 0.47 14.85
N SER A 193 14.31 0.83 13.75
CA SER A 193 13.61 2.10 13.56
C SER A 193 12.70 2.49 14.73
N SER A 194 11.88 1.55 15.22
CA SER A 194 10.93 1.79 16.31
C SER A 194 11.54 1.70 17.71
N LYS A 195 12.77 1.14 17.86
CA LYS A 195 13.44 0.96 19.15
C LYS A 195 14.52 2.01 19.43
N LEU A 196 14.97 2.71 18.41
CA LEU A 196 15.99 3.76 18.51
C LEU A 196 15.35 5.06 19.02
N CYS A 197 16.01 5.76 19.93
CA CYS A 197 15.58 7.09 20.35
C CYS A 197 16.06 8.15 19.36
N SER A 198 15.16 8.91 18.77
CA SER A 198 15.52 9.98 17.84
C SER A 198 16.29 11.14 18.49
N CYS A 199 16.19 11.30 19.82
CA CYS A 199 16.90 12.36 20.54
C CYS A 199 18.33 11.95 20.97
N CYS A 200 18.49 10.77 21.57
CA CYS A 200 19.77 10.39 22.20
C CYS A 200 20.44 9.16 21.58
N GLY A 201 19.87 8.55 20.53
CA GLY A 201 20.42 7.39 19.84
C GLY A 201 20.44 6.09 20.64
N LYS A 202 19.89 6.04 21.87
CA LYS A 202 19.87 4.82 22.68
C LYS A 202 18.79 3.86 22.19
N ILE A 203 19.12 2.56 22.13
CA ILE A 203 18.18 1.50 21.76
C ILE A 203 17.44 0.98 22.99
N LYS A 204 16.13 1.01 22.95
CA LYS A 204 15.23 0.44 23.96
C LYS A 204 14.95 -1.03 23.63
N LYS A 205 15.61 -1.98 24.33
CA LYS A 205 15.49 -3.42 24.06
C LYS A 205 14.14 -4.01 24.50
N ASP A 206 13.55 -3.48 25.55
CA ASP A 206 12.33 -3.94 26.23
C ASP A 206 11.02 -3.43 25.62
N LEU A 207 11.09 -2.70 24.49
CA LEU A 207 9.89 -2.19 23.80
C LEU A 207 9.07 -3.35 23.20
N LYS A 208 7.82 -3.48 23.65
CA LYS A 208 6.88 -4.50 23.18
C LYS A 208 6.11 -4.02 21.96
N LEU A 209 5.60 -4.94 21.13
CA LEU A 209 4.78 -4.63 19.96
C LEU A 209 3.46 -3.94 20.33
N ALA A 210 2.95 -4.16 21.54
CA ALA A 210 1.74 -3.54 22.05
C ALA A 210 1.94 -2.07 22.46
N ASP A 211 3.19 -1.68 22.77
CA ASP A 211 3.49 -0.31 23.21
C ASP A 211 3.29 0.66 22.06
N ARG A 212 2.47 1.68 22.25
CA ARG A 212 2.18 2.70 21.23
C ARG A 212 2.95 3.99 21.48
N VAL A 213 3.34 4.22 22.71
CA VAL A 213 4.12 5.38 23.12
C VAL A 213 5.54 4.94 23.44
N TYR A 214 6.48 5.54 22.74
CA TYR A 214 7.90 5.38 23.04
C TYR A 214 8.28 6.33 24.18
N LYS A 215 8.93 5.80 25.23
CA LYS A 215 9.43 6.58 26.37
C LYS A 215 10.90 6.26 26.58
N CYS A 216 11.75 7.27 26.56
CA CYS A 216 13.18 7.15 26.77
C CYS A 216 13.61 7.74 28.12
N LYS A 217 14.72 7.25 28.69
CA LYS A 217 15.34 7.80 29.91
C LYS A 217 15.86 9.24 29.72
N CYS A 218 16.05 9.69 28.47
CA CYS A 218 16.43 11.09 28.17
C CYS A 218 15.25 12.07 28.23
N GLY A 219 14.05 11.61 28.59
CA GLY A 219 12.84 12.45 28.64
C GLY A 219 11.99 12.43 27.35
N ASN A 220 12.47 11.82 26.26
CA ASN A 220 11.69 11.73 25.02
C ASN A 220 10.46 10.85 25.22
N VAL A 221 9.25 11.40 24.95
CA VAL A 221 7.96 10.71 24.98
C VAL A 221 7.21 11.03 23.68
N ILE A 222 7.04 10.03 22.82
CA ILE A 222 6.54 10.22 21.45
C ILE A 222 5.73 8.99 20.98
N ASP A 223 4.85 9.15 19.98
CA ASP A 223 4.21 7.99 19.32
C ASP A 223 5.28 7.11 18.67
N ARG A 224 5.18 5.79 18.84
CA ARG A 224 6.20 4.84 18.38
C ARG A 224 6.35 4.81 16.87
N ASP A 225 5.22 4.90 16.14
CA ASP A 225 5.23 4.81 14.68
C ASP A 225 5.79 6.14 14.09
N PHE A 226 5.53 7.28 14.76
CA PHE A 226 6.16 8.56 14.43
C PHE A 226 7.66 8.58 14.78
N GLN A 227 8.05 8.02 15.93
CA GLN A 227 9.47 7.82 16.28
C GLN A 227 10.21 7.02 15.20
N ALA A 228 9.59 5.94 14.68
CA ALA A 228 10.17 5.13 13.63
C ALA A 228 10.38 5.93 12.34
N SER A 229 9.42 6.77 11.94
CA SER A 229 9.55 7.61 10.75
C SER A 229 10.68 8.64 10.87
N LEU A 230 10.88 9.23 12.05
CA LEU A 230 12.01 10.14 12.31
C LEU A 230 13.37 9.43 12.18
N ASN A 231 13.48 8.22 12.75
CA ASN A 231 14.71 7.42 12.65
C ASN A 231 14.99 6.98 11.21
N LEU A 232 13.94 6.68 10.42
CA LEU A 232 14.10 6.39 8.99
C LEU A 232 14.55 7.63 8.21
N LYS A 233 14.04 8.83 8.53
CA LYS A 233 14.55 10.08 7.95
C LYS A 233 16.04 10.23 8.24
N GLN A 234 16.45 10.08 9.49
CA GLN A 234 17.85 10.19 9.90
C GLN A 234 18.75 9.13 9.23
N TYR A 235 18.25 7.90 9.10
CA TYR A 235 18.94 6.84 8.34
C TYR A 235 19.17 7.28 6.89
N GLY A 236 18.14 7.78 6.22
CA GLY A 236 18.24 8.28 4.85
C GLY A 236 19.23 9.44 4.71
N GLU A 237 19.22 10.39 5.63
CA GLU A 237 20.20 11.51 5.66
C GLU A 237 21.65 11.03 5.75
N ASN A 238 21.89 10.00 6.55
CA ASN A 238 23.23 9.43 6.69
C ASN A 238 23.69 8.71 5.40
N VAL A 239 22.78 8.03 4.71
CA VAL A 239 23.09 7.37 3.42
C VAL A 239 23.34 8.38 2.30
N VAL A 240 22.59 9.48 2.27
CA VAL A 240 22.75 10.53 1.23
C VAL A 240 24.01 11.34 1.40
N LYS A 241 24.56 11.45 2.61
CA LYS A 241 25.80 12.18 2.91
C LYS A 241 27.08 11.38 2.63
N GLN A 242 26.97 10.06 2.42
CA GLN A 242 28.08 9.19 2.04
C GLN A 242 28.30 9.18 0.52
#